data_ccc00752964c9c16fd5e3370b3da1b7b
#
_entry.id   ccc00752964c9c16fd5e3370b3da1b7b
#
_cell.length_a   1.000
_cell.length_b   1.000
_cell.length_c   1.000
_cell.angle_alpha   90.00
_cell.angle_beta   90.00
_cell.angle_gamma   90.00
#
_symmetry.space_group_name_H-M   'P 1'
#
loop_
_entity.id
_entity.type
_entity.pdbx_description
1 polymer ?
#
loop_
_entity_poly.entity_id
_entity_poly.type
_entity_poly.pdbx_seq_one_letter_code
_entity_poly.pdbx_strand_id
1 'polypeptide(L)'
;ILVTFMNMFQSPNVIFKFESGCSTKGWQIVDDRVMGGRSQGGFTVNSEGLGVFEGYVTTENNGGFSSLRYNFNAIKTSGFKSVVLKLKGDGKSYQFRLKSSSNQQHSYIHTFNTTGIDQVIIIPLELLVPTFRGRRLNLPNFDADQIEQIAFLIGNKTNERFSLKIKSLTLK
;
A
#
# COMPACT_ATOMS: atom_id res chain seq x y z
N ILE A 1 8.47 31.59 -34.69
CA ILE A 1 7.87 31.55 -33.32
C ILE A 1 8.15 30.17 -32.77
N LEU A 2 9.15 30.06 -31.87
CA LEU A 2 9.50 28.80 -31.21
C LEU A 2 8.58 28.65 -30.01
N VAL A 3 7.60 27.74 -30.07
CA VAL A 3 6.75 27.38 -28.92
C VAL A 3 7.54 26.39 -28.08
N THR A 4 8.19 26.88 -27.03
CA THR A 4 8.84 26.04 -26.03
C THR A 4 7.75 25.40 -25.19
N PHE A 5 7.49 24.10 -25.40
CA PHE A 5 6.70 23.30 -24.48
C PHE A 5 7.49 23.14 -23.17
N MET A 6 7.16 23.98 -22.21
CA MET A 6 7.60 23.80 -20.84
C MET A 6 6.88 22.56 -20.28
N ASN A 7 7.53 21.41 -20.27
CA ASN A 7 7.08 20.25 -19.50
C ASN A 7 7.11 20.66 -18.03
N MET A 8 5.97 21.11 -17.52
CA MET A 8 5.79 21.31 -16.08
C MET A 8 5.74 19.93 -15.42
N PHE A 9 6.91 19.41 -15.04
CA PHE A 9 6.95 18.27 -14.13
C PHE A 9 6.39 18.73 -12.79
N GLN A 10 5.23 18.17 -12.42
CA GLN A 10 4.67 18.40 -11.10
C GLN A 10 5.61 17.83 -10.03
N SER A 11 5.89 18.62 -8.99
CA SER A 11 6.72 18.16 -7.87
C SER A 11 6.07 16.94 -7.21
N PRO A 12 6.87 15.91 -6.80
CA PRO A 12 6.35 14.74 -6.12
C PRO A 12 5.56 15.12 -4.88
N ASN A 13 4.41 14.47 -4.65
CA ASN A 13 3.62 14.64 -3.43
C ASN A 13 3.89 13.45 -2.49
N VAL A 14 4.50 13.72 -1.35
CA VAL A 14 4.77 12.71 -0.32
C VAL A 14 3.49 12.41 0.44
N ILE A 15 2.96 11.18 0.29
CA ILE A 15 1.81 10.70 1.06
C ILE A 15 2.27 10.38 2.47
N PHE A 16 3.39 9.66 2.60
CA PHE A 16 4.00 9.35 3.87
C PHE A 16 5.51 9.10 3.74
N LYS A 17 6.27 9.56 4.75
CA LYS A 17 7.69 9.27 4.93
C LYS A 17 7.93 8.94 6.40
N PHE A 18 8.47 7.74 6.66
CA PHE A 18 8.85 7.34 8.01
C PHE A 18 10.19 7.95 8.39
N GLU A 19 10.27 8.40 9.64
CA GLU A 19 11.46 8.94 10.29
C GLU A 19 11.50 8.43 11.74
N SER A 20 12.68 8.40 12.35
CA SER A 20 12.80 8.00 13.74
C SER A 20 11.93 8.87 14.64
N GLY A 21 11.11 8.23 15.49
CA GLY A 21 10.20 8.91 16.41
C GLY A 21 8.93 9.48 15.78
N CYS A 22 8.66 9.25 14.49
CA CYS A 22 7.41 9.70 13.89
C CYS A 22 6.21 8.95 14.48
N SER A 23 5.05 9.64 14.50
CA SER A 23 3.79 9.07 14.99
C SER A 23 3.27 7.97 14.06
N THR A 24 2.73 6.90 14.66
CA THR A 24 1.99 5.84 13.96
C THR A 24 0.49 6.12 13.89
N LYS A 25 0.04 7.29 14.32
CA LYS A 25 -1.36 7.70 14.27
C LYS A 25 -1.91 7.62 12.84
N GLY A 26 -3.10 7.03 12.69
CA GLY A 26 -3.73 6.81 11.39
C GLY A 26 -3.36 5.47 10.74
N TRP A 27 -2.33 4.79 11.22
CA TRP A 27 -1.98 3.44 10.80
C TRP A 27 -2.71 2.39 11.64
N GLN A 28 -3.27 1.38 10.99
CA GLN A 28 -4.04 0.32 11.63
C GLN A 28 -3.72 -1.05 11.04
N ILE A 29 -3.59 -2.04 11.93
CA ILE A 29 -3.55 -3.45 11.51
C ILE A 29 -4.99 -3.97 11.40
N VAL A 30 -5.27 -4.62 10.27
CA VAL A 30 -6.52 -5.35 10.04
C VAL A 30 -6.17 -6.75 9.56
N ASP A 31 -6.31 -7.71 10.46
CA ASP A 31 -6.06 -9.11 10.20
C ASP A 31 -7.36 -9.86 9.85
N ASP A 32 -7.20 -11.09 9.39
CA ASP A 32 -8.31 -12.01 9.10
C ASP A 32 -9.14 -12.41 10.32
N ARG A 33 -8.76 -11.98 11.53
CA ARG A 33 -9.55 -12.16 12.78
C ARG A 33 -10.97 -11.62 12.65
N VAL A 34 -11.18 -10.59 11.84
CA VAL A 34 -12.52 -10.06 11.54
C VAL A 34 -13.44 -11.08 10.85
N MET A 35 -12.87 -12.19 10.34
CA MET A 35 -13.55 -13.32 9.71
C MET A 35 -13.33 -14.64 10.47
N GLY A 36 -12.78 -14.60 11.69
CA GLY A 36 -12.46 -15.78 12.51
C GLY A 36 -11.09 -16.40 12.27
N GLY A 37 -10.23 -15.80 11.46
CA GLY A 37 -8.85 -16.23 11.23
C GLY A 37 -7.93 -16.02 12.43
N ARG A 38 -6.70 -16.50 12.32
CA ARG A 38 -5.68 -16.47 13.40
C ARG A 38 -4.40 -15.74 13.03
N SER A 39 -4.35 -15.05 11.90
CA SER A 39 -3.20 -14.24 11.51
C SER A 39 -2.97 -13.10 12.49
N GLN A 40 -1.71 -12.71 12.67
CA GLN A 40 -1.29 -11.62 13.56
C GLN A 40 -0.27 -10.74 12.86
N GLY A 41 -0.66 -9.52 12.55
CA GLY A 41 0.23 -8.47 12.11
C GLY A 41 0.58 -7.51 13.25
N GLY A 42 1.69 -6.82 13.10
CA GLY A 42 2.13 -5.73 13.95
C GLY A 42 2.74 -4.62 13.14
N PHE A 43 2.71 -3.40 13.69
CA PHE A 43 3.30 -2.24 13.04
C PHE A 43 4.02 -1.35 14.07
N THR A 44 5.27 -1.04 13.77
CA THR A 44 6.11 -0.16 14.60
C THR A 44 6.99 0.71 13.70
N VAL A 45 7.57 1.77 14.25
CA VAL A 45 8.67 2.51 13.61
C VAL A 45 9.96 2.17 14.35
N ASN A 46 10.95 1.65 13.62
CA ASN A 46 12.21 1.24 14.21
C ASN A 46 13.20 2.42 14.41
N SER A 47 14.32 2.17 15.04
CA SER A 47 15.37 3.16 15.30
C SER A 47 16.01 3.74 14.03
N GLU A 48 15.93 3.02 12.92
CA GLU A 48 16.41 3.48 11.60
C GLU A 48 15.40 4.41 10.90
N GLY A 49 14.24 4.65 11.52
CA GLY A 49 13.17 5.47 10.94
C GLY A 49 12.41 4.77 9.81
N LEU A 50 12.25 3.46 9.89
CA LEU A 50 11.47 2.67 8.95
C LEU A 50 10.18 2.20 9.61
N GLY A 51 9.06 2.26 8.90
CA GLY A 51 7.83 1.60 9.30
C GLY A 51 7.94 0.10 9.09
N VAL A 52 7.84 -0.70 10.15
CA VAL A 52 7.99 -2.16 10.10
C VAL A 52 6.63 -2.81 10.25
N PHE A 53 6.14 -3.40 9.17
CA PHE A 53 4.94 -4.23 9.13
C PHE A 53 5.37 -5.69 9.10
N GLU A 54 5.15 -6.41 10.18
CA GLU A 54 5.62 -7.79 10.34
C GLU A 54 4.64 -8.64 11.12
N GLY A 55 4.76 -9.96 11.02
CA GLY A 55 3.91 -10.87 11.75
C GLY A 55 3.88 -12.28 11.18
N TYR A 56 2.75 -12.92 11.37
CA TYR A 56 2.49 -14.27 10.91
C TYR A 56 1.10 -14.37 10.27
N VAL A 57 1.03 -14.94 9.08
CA VAL A 57 -0.20 -15.27 8.38
C VAL A 57 -0.46 -16.76 8.46
N THR A 58 -1.67 -17.15 8.78
CA THR A 58 -2.13 -18.54 8.77
C THR A 58 -3.43 -18.68 8.00
N THR A 59 -3.57 -19.77 7.27
CA THR A 59 -4.77 -20.10 6.49
C THR A 59 -5.85 -20.80 7.30
N GLU A 60 -5.61 -21.03 8.60
CA GLU A 60 -6.60 -21.63 9.49
C GLU A 60 -7.90 -20.80 9.54
N ASN A 61 -9.03 -21.49 9.70
CA ASN A 61 -10.38 -20.91 9.81
C ASN A 61 -10.74 -20.00 8.63
N ASN A 62 -10.33 -20.36 7.41
CA ASN A 62 -10.52 -19.54 6.20
C ASN A 62 -9.87 -18.14 6.28
N GLY A 63 -8.88 -18.00 7.15
CA GLY A 63 -8.03 -16.82 7.24
C GLY A 63 -7.04 -16.74 6.07
N GLY A 64 -5.96 -16.02 6.24
CA GLY A 64 -4.86 -16.00 5.30
C GLY A 64 -4.39 -14.63 4.89
N PHE A 65 -4.64 -13.58 5.70
CA PHE A 65 -4.07 -12.26 5.42
C PHE A 65 -3.80 -11.44 6.68
N SER A 66 -2.87 -10.50 6.52
CA SER A 66 -2.70 -9.36 7.40
C SER A 66 -2.58 -8.09 6.54
N SER A 67 -3.14 -6.99 7.02
CA SER A 67 -3.17 -5.72 6.30
C SER A 67 -2.77 -4.57 7.21
N LEU A 68 -1.90 -3.70 6.71
CA LEU A 68 -1.56 -2.42 7.32
C LEU A 68 -2.25 -1.32 6.53
N ARG A 69 -3.15 -0.56 7.16
CA ARG A 69 -3.96 0.51 6.54
C ARG A 69 -3.59 1.87 7.09
N TYR A 70 -3.63 2.87 6.23
CA TYR A 70 -3.45 4.27 6.57
C TYR A 70 -4.57 5.12 5.96
N ASN A 71 -5.32 5.81 6.83
CA ASN A 71 -6.37 6.74 6.44
C ASN A 71 -5.88 8.17 6.60
N PHE A 72 -6.20 9.02 5.64
CA PHE A 72 -5.77 10.40 5.61
C PHE A 72 -6.80 11.28 4.90
N ASN A 73 -6.67 12.60 5.06
CA ASN A 73 -7.47 13.56 4.31
C ASN A 73 -7.20 13.43 2.82
N ALA A 74 -8.23 13.59 2.00
CA ALA A 74 -8.14 13.42 0.55
C ALA A 74 -6.93 14.13 -0.06
N ILE A 75 -6.13 13.37 -0.80
CA ILE A 75 -4.99 13.86 -1.58
C ILE A 75 -5.37 13.79 -3.05
N LYS A 76 -5.22 14.90 -3.77
CA LYS A 76 -5.48 14.96 -5.21
C LYS A 76 -4.45 14.12 -5.98
N THR A 77 -4.94 13.37 -6.97
CA THR A 77 -4.13 12.52 -7.86
C THR A 77 -3.91 13.14 -9.23
N SER A 78 -4.65 14.20 -9.57
CA SER A 78 -4.50 14.88 -10.86
C SER A 78 -3.08 15.39 -11.08
N GLY A 79 -2.52 15.09 -12.26
CA GLY A 79 -1.13 15.43 -12.60
C GLY A 79 -0.09 14.39 -12.17
N PHE A 80 -0.47 13.39 -11.36
CA PHE A 80 0.39 12.26 -11.00
C PHE A 80 0.03 11.02 -11.82
N LYS A 81 1.03 10.20 -12.12
CA LYS A 81 0.85 8.98 -12.93
C LYS A 81 1.15 7.71 -12.15
N SER A 82 1.91 7.81 -11.08
CA SER A 82 2.42 6.64 -10.36
C SER A 82 2.47 6.86 -8.86
N VAL A 83 2.38 5.76 -8.13
CA VAL A 83 2.82 5.65 -6.73
C VAL A 83 4.24 5.11 -6.72
N VAL A 84 5.12 5.73 -5.95
CA VAL A 84 6.49 5.29 -5.74
C VAL A 84 6.66 4.83 -4.31
N LEU A 85 6.97 3.54 -4.13
CA LEU A 85 7.23 2.91 -2.84
C LEU A 85 8.75 2.75 -2.68
N LYS A 86 9.30 3.24 -1.58
CA LYS A 86 10.66 2.90 -1.14
C LYS A 86 10.54 1.97 0.07
N LEU A 87 11.02 0.75 -0.07
CA LEU A 87 10.83 -0.30 0.92
C LEU A 87 11.92 -1.39 0.84
N LYS A 88 11.94 -2.24 1.86
CA LYS A 88 12.70 -3.49 1.88
C LYS A 88 11.77 -4.59 2.38
N GLY A 89 11.56 -5.63 1.57
CA GLY A 89 10.76 -6.79 1.94
C GLY A 89 11.62 -7.98 2.34
N ASP A 90 11.02 -9.14 2.30
CA ASP A 90 11.57 -10.42 2.76
C ASP A 90 11.55 -11.51 1.69
N GLY A 91 11.46 -11.11 0.42
CA GLY A 91 11.39 -12.03 -0.73
C GLY A 91 9.97 -12.49 -1.06
N LYS A 92 8.95 -12.00 -0.35
CA LYS A 92 7.55 -12.39 -0.55
C LYS A 92 6.79 -11.38 -1.40
N SER A 93 5.61 -11.81 -1.88
CA SER A 93 4.67 -10.96 -2.60
C SER A 93 3.75 -10.23 -1.62
N TYR A 94 3.53 -8.96 -1.91
CA TYR A 94 2.62 -8.08 -1.20
C TYR A 94 1.67 -7.39 -2.16
N GLN A 95 0.54 -6.95 -1.66
CA GLN A 95 -0.39 -6.10 -2.40
C GLN A 95 -0.29 -4.67 -1.87
N PHE A 96 -0.13 -3.73 -2.80
CA PHE A 96 -0.42 -2.33 -2.55
C PHE A 96 -1.89 -2.07 -2.90
N ARG A 97 -2.58 -1.38 -2.03
CA ARG A 97 -4.00 -1.09 -2.17
C ARG A 97 -4.26 0.39 -1.93
N LEU A 98 -5.22 0.95 -2.65
CA LEU A 98 -5.72 2.29 -2.36
C LEU A 98 -7.24 2.37 -2.55
N LYS A 99 -7.83 3.38 -1.92
CA LYS A 99 -9.23 3.76 -2.11
C LYS A 99 -9.31 5.26 -2.40
N SER A 100 -10.19 5.63 -3.32
CA SER A 100 -10.49 7.03 -3.62
C SER A 100 -11.29 7.70 -2.51
N SER A 101 -12.13 6.93 -1.81
CA SER A 101 -12.88 7.36 -0.62
C SER A 101 -12.79 6.30 0.46
N SER A 102 -12.69 6.70 1.71
CA SER A 102 -12.69 5.80 2.88
C SER A 102 -13.97 4.95 2.99
N ASN A 103 -15.10 5.45 2.48
CA ASN A 103 -16.38 4.73 2.45
C ASN A 103 -16.54 3.74 1.30
N GLN A 104 -15.59 3.72 0.36
CA GLN A 104 -15.62 2.81 -0.78
C GLN A 104 -15.42 1.36 -0.31
N GLN A 105 -16.27 0.43 -0.77
CA GLN A 105 -16.15 -0.98 -0.37
C GLN A 105 -14.98 -1.68 -1.03
N HIS A 106 -14.79 -1.50 -2.34
CA HIS A 106 -13.68 -2.09 -3.08
C HIS A 106 -12.37 -1.30 -2.91
N SER A 107 -11.27 -1.97 -3.16
CA SER A 107 -9.94 -1.36 -3.25
C SER A 107 -9.40 -1.52 -4.66
N TYR A 108 -8.54 -0.59 -5.06
CA TYR A 108 -7.72 -0.74 -6.26
C TYR A 108 -6.38 -1.36 -5.85
N ILE A 109 -5.99 -2.45 -6.49
CA ILE A 109 -4.91 -3.34 -6.04
C ILE A 109 -3.85 -3.50 -7.12
N HIS A 110 -2.59 -3.49 -6.70
CA HIS A 110 -1.45 -3.95 -7.47
C HIS A 110 -0.57 -4.86 -6.62
N THR A 111 -0.24 -6.04 -7.13
CA THR A 111 0.67 -6.98 -6.45
C THR A 111 2.11 -6.70 -6.87
N PHE A 112 3.02 -6.70 -5.90
CA PHE A 112 4.45 -6.54 -6.14
C PHE A 112 5.26 -7.57 -5.36
N ASN A 113 6.43 -7.91 -5.91
CA ASN A 113 7.37 -8.85 -5.30
C ASN A 113 8.51 -8.11 -4.63
N THR A 114 8.96 -8.63 -3.52
CA THR A 114 10.13 -8.10 -2.81
C THR A 114 11.34 -9.03 -2.98
N THR A 115 12.55 -8.50 -2.74
CA THR A 115 13.79 -9.23 -2.99
C THR A 115 14.69 -9.37 -1.75
N GLY A 116 14.27 -8.84 -0.61
CA GLY A 116 15.08 -8.84 0.62
C GLY A 116 16.13 -7.73 0.72
N ILE A 117 16.28 -6.89 -0.31
CA ILE A 117 17.11 -5.68 -0.32
C ILE A 117 16.26 -4.43 -0.49
N ASP A 118 16.86 -3.25 -0.33
CA ASP A 118 16.18 -1.99 -0.59
C ASP A 118 15.73 -1.90 -2.04
N GLN A 119 14.46 -1.52 -2.24
CA GLN A 119 13.83 -1.42 -3.55
C GLN A 119 13.06 -0.11 -3.69
N VAL A 120 13.00 0.35 -4.94
CA VAL A 120 12.06 1.37 -5.40
C VAL A 120 11.05 0.70 -6.32
N ILE A 121 9.79 0.65 -5.90
CA ILE A 121 8.70 0.05 -6.68
C ILE A 121 7.83 1.17 -7.21
N ILE A 122 7.69 1.23 -8.52
CA ILE A 122 6.87 2.23 -9.23
C ILE A 122 5.61 1.52 -9.71
N ILE A 123 4.46 1.98 -9.24
CA ILE A 123 3.16 1.43 -9.61
C ILE A 123 2.39 2.50 -10.40
N PRO A 124 2.21 2.34 -11.72
CA PRO A 124 1.33 3.20 -12.48
C PRO A 124 -0.09 3.15 -11.93
N LEU A 125 -0.71 4.31 -11.70
CA LEU A 125 -2.07 4.40 -11.14
C LEU A 125 -3.08 3.64 -12.00
N GLU A 126 -2.95 3.71 -13.32
CA GLU A 126 -3.80 3.02 -14.30
C GLU A 126 -3.73 1.48 -14.25
N LEU A 127 -2.71 0.93 -13.60
CA LEU A 127 -2.56 -0.53 -13.41
C LEU A 127 -3.20 -1.05 -12.12
N LEU A 128 -3.73 -0.17 -11.29
CA LEU A 128 -4.44 -0.55 -10.08
C LEU A 128 -5.86 -1.04 -10.42
N VAL A 129 -6.14 -2.29 -10.05
CA VAL A 129 -7.32 -3.04 -10.47
C VAL A 129 -8.40 -3.03 -9.39
N PRO A 130 -9.66 -2.68 -9.68
CA PRO A 130 -10.75 -2.69 -8.71
C PRO A 130 -11.06 -4.12 -8.25
N THR A 131 -10.97 -4.35 -6.93
CA THR A 131 -11.11 -5.68 -6.34
C THR A 131 -11.90 -5.61 -5.03
N PHE A 132 -12.83 -6.55 -4.84
CA PHE A 132 -13.58 -6.70 -3.61
C PHE A 132 -13.57 -8.17 -3.17
N ARG A 133 -13.17 -8.43 -1.93
CA ARG A 133 -13.07 -9.78 -1.35
C ARG A 133 -12.34 -10.79 -2.25
N GLY A 134 -11.21 -10.36 -2.80
CA GLY A 134 -10.37 -11.20 -3.67
C GLY A 134 -10.88 -11.37 -5.11
N ARG A 135 -11.98 -10.73 -5.47
CA ARG A 135 -12.56 -10.82 -6.82
C ARG A 135 -12.39 -9.49 -7.56
N ARG A 136 -11.86 -9.55 -8.76
CA ARG A 136 -11.83 -8.39 -9.67
C ARG A 136 -13.26 -8.00 -10.02
N LEU A 137 -13.53 -6.70 -9.96
CA LEU A 137 -14.82 -6.12 -10.35
C LEU A 137 -14.80 -5.72 -11.84
N ASN A 138 -15.98 -5.72 -12.44
CA ASN A 138 -16.18 -5.21 -13.80
C ASN A 138 -16.33 -3.66 -13.76
N LEU A 139 -15.29 -3.00 -13.30
CA LEU A 139 -15.16 -1.55 -13.23
C LEU A 139 -13.84 -1.15 -13.89
N PRO A 140 -13.68 0.10 -14.34
CA PRO A 140 -12.39 0.61 -14.80
C PRO A 140 -11.31 0.47 -13.74
N ASN A 141 -10.05 0.36 -14.17
CA ASN A 141 -8.91 0.55 -13.30
C ASN A 141 -8.92 1.95 -12.69
N PHE A 142 -8.04 2.21 -11.73
CA PHE A 142 -8.04 3.47 -11.01
C PHE A 142 -7.90 4.68 -11.96
N ASP A 143 -8.87 5.59 -11.90
CA ASP A 143 -8.94 6.84 -12.67
C ASP A 143 -9.49 8.01 -11.84
N ALA A 144 -9.64 7.81 -10.52
CA ALA A 144 -10.18 8.83 -9.63
C ALA A 144 -9.20 10.00 -9.44
N ASP A 145 -9.74 11.17 -9.12
CA ASP A 145 -9.00 12.41 -8.94
C ASP A 145 -8.46 12.63 -7.51
N GLN A 146 -8.71 11.67 -6.61
CA GLN A 146 -8.25 11.70 -5.22
C GLN A 146 -8.10 10.31 -4.60
N ILE A 147 -7.36 10.26 -3.50
CA ILE A 147 -7.20 9.09 -2.62
C ILE A 147 -7.35 9.50 -1.16
N GLU A 148 -7.95 8.61 -0.33
CA GLU A 148 -8.15 8.80 1.11
C GLU A 148 -7.59 7.66 1.96
N GLN A 149 -7.26 6.53 1.36
CA GLN A 149 -6.69 5.38 2.06
C GLN A 149 -5.67 4.66 1.20
N ILE A 150 -4.61 4.21 1.84
CA ILE A 150 -3.69 3.22 1.29
C ILE A 150 -3.59 2.03 2.23
N ALA A 151 -3.15 0.88 1.70
CA ALA A 151 -2.84 -0.29 2.50
C ALA A 151 -1.76 -1.15 1.84
N PHE A 152 -1.05 -1.87 2.71
CA PHE A 152 -0.21 -3.02 2.35
C PHE A 152 -0.88 -4.28 2.88
N LEU A 153 -0.92 -5.33 2.08
CA LEU A 153 -1.50 -6.60 2.48
C LEU A 153 -0.60 -7.75 2.07
N ILE A 154 -0.45 -8.72 2.96
CA ILE A 154 0.12 -10.02 2.64
C ILE A 154 -0.96 -11.09 2.77
N GLY A 155 -1.05 -11.96 1.76
CA GLY A 155 -2.06 -13.02 1.68
C GLY A 155 -1.75 -13.97 0.54
N ASN A 156 -0.71 -14.78 0.71
CA ASN A 156 -0.15 -15.67 -0.33
C ASN A 156 -0.74 -17.09 -0.27
N LYS A 157 -1.85 -17.28 0.46
CA LYS A 157 -2.53 -18.58 0.65
C LYS A 157 -1.63 -19.66 1.27
N THR A 158 -0.72 -19.24 2.12
CA THR A 158 0.21 -20.12 2.85
C THR A 158 0.45 -19.60 4.25
N ASN A 159 0.83 -20.49 5.16
CA ASN A 159 1.28 -20.13 6.50
C ASN A 159 2.70 -19.59 6.39
N GLU A 160 2.91 -18.35 6.79
CA GLU A 160 4.22 -17.71 6.65
C GLU A 160 4.43 -16.57 7.66
N ARG A 161 5.67 -16.40 8.10
CA ARG A 161 6.12 -15.17 8.74
C ARG A 161 6.43 -14.13 7.67
N PHE A 162 6.21 -12.85 7.97
CA PHE A 162 6.48 -11.79 7.03
C PHE A 162 7.09 -10.56 7.71
N SER A 163 7.84 -9.80 6.93
CA SER A 163 8.39 -8.49 7.35
C SER A 163 8.58 -7.58 6.15
N LEU A 164 7.89 -6.44 6.18
CA LEU A 164 7.99 -5.39 5.19
C LEU A 164 8.41 -4.09 5.88
N LYS A 165 9.58 -3.58 5.53
CA LYS A 165 10.10 -2.30 6.03
C LYS A 165 9.83 -1.21 5.01
N ILE A 166 9.08 -0.19 5.39
CA ILE A 166 8.61 0.87 4.51
C ILE A 166 9.34 2.16 4.87
N LYS A 167 9.93 2.82 3.87
CA LYS A 167 10.60 4.11 4.03
C LYS A 167 9.68 5.26 3.67
N SER A 168 9.10 5.21 2.48
CA SER A 168 8.24 6.29 2.00
C SER A 168 7.27 5.84 0.92
N LEU A 169 6.24 6.64 0.72
CA LEU A 169 5.21 6.51 -0.29
C LEU A 169 4.92 7.88 -0.87
N THR A 170 5.08 8.00 -2.18
CA THR A 170 5.03 9.28 -2.89
C THR A 170 4.20 9.15 -4.17
N LEU A 171 3.41 10.16 -4.50
CA LEU A 171 2.83 10.34 -5.84
C LEU A 171 3.85 11.03 -6.76
N LYS A 172 3.98 10.54 -7.98
CA LYS A 172 4.88 11.09 -8.99
C LYS A 172 4.24 11.11 -10.39
#